data_0e1f2c664c8538f560ffcab706a02876
#
_entry.id   0e1f2c664c8538f560ffcab706a02876
#
_cell.length_a   1.000
_cell.length_b   1.000
_cell.length_c   1.000
_cell.angle_alpha   90.00
_cell.angle_beta   90.00
_cell.angle_gamma   90.00
#
_symmetry.space_group_name_H-M   'P 1'
#
loop_
_entity.id
_entity.type
_entity.pdbx_description
1 polymer ?
#
loop_
_entity_poly.entity_id
_entity_poly.type
_entity_poly.pdbx_seq_one_letter_code
_entity_poly.pdbx_strand_id
1 'polypeptide(L)'
;AGMKEYELEAYFDFNCKSKGVKDLAFNTIAAAGKNATVLHYVDNNAEMKDGDLILFDLGAQYKYYNADISRTFPISGKFTARQKEVYNAVLKVNEEIINTIKPGITTAELNAKANDLLGEACVSLGLLEDKKDFRKYYFHSIGHSLGLDTHDVIIDRNFTFEPGMVYTVEPGLYIPDESIGIRIEDDILVTEDGSINLTKDMIKTVEEIEDFMSRNRIN
;
A
#
# COMPACT_ATOMS: atom_id res chain seq x y z
N ALA A 1 7.59 15.29 -12.55
CA ALA A 1 8.18 16.29 -11.65
C ALA A 1 7.58 17.67 -11.91
N GLY A 2 7.58 18.56 -10.89
CA GLY A 2 7.06 19.93 -10.99
C GLY A 2 5.56 20.06 -10.76
N MET A 3 4.79 18.98 -10.75
CA MET A 3 3.40 18.98 -10.33
C MET A 3 3.27 18.98 -8.82
N LYS A 4 2.14 19.46 -8.32
CA LYS A 4 1.78 19.32 -6.90
C LYS A 4 1.04 18.01 -6.65
N GLU A 5 1.15 17.49 -5.44
CA GLU A 5 0.49 16.24 -5.00
C GLU A 5 -1.04 16.29 -5.24
N TYR A 6 -1.70 17.41 -4.93
CA TYR A 6 -3.15 17.59 -5.16
C TYR A 6 -3.55 17.54 -6.65
N GLU A 7 -2.64 17.79 -7.58
CA GLU A 7 -2.97 17.67 -9.00
C GLU A 7 -3.17 16.21 -9.39
N LEU A 8 -2.41 15.28 -8.78
CA LEU A 8 -2.61 13.84 -8.99
C LEU A 8 -3.87 13.34 -8.28
N GLU A 9 -4.16 13.81 -7.07
CA GLU A 9 -5.43 13.55 -6.39
C GLU A 9 -6.62 13.95 -7.28
N ALA A 10 -6.56 15.13 -7.90
CA ALA A 10 -7.60 15.60 -8.80
C ALA A 10 -7.83 14.69 -10.02
N TYR A 11 -6.80 14.02 -10.54
CA TYR A 11 -6.96 13.01 -11.60
C TYR A 11 -7.72 11.77 -11.10
N PHE A 12 -7.46 11.32 -9.88
CA PHE A 12 -8.19 10.20 -9.28
C PHE A 12 -9.66 10.58 -9.09
N ASP A 13 -9.94 11.71 -8.48
CA ASP A 13 -11.29 12.25 -8.28
C ASP A 13 -12.07 12.35 -9.58
N PHE A 14 -11.45 12.94 -10.60
CA PHE A 14 -12.06 13.07 -11.92
C PHE A 14 -12.43 11.69 -12.49
N ASN A 15 -11.52 10.73 -12.43
CA ASN A 15 -11.76 9.38 -12.95
C ASN A 15 -12.87 8.66 -12.17
N CYS A 16 -12.93 8.77 -10.86
CA CYS A 16 -13.99 8.21 -10.04
C CYS A 16 -15.34 8.83 -10.41
N LYS A 17 -15.43 10.15 -10.40
CA LYS A 17 -16.68 10.88 -10.68
C LYS A 17 -17.15 10.69 -12.11
N SER A 18 -16.25 10.66 -13.10
CA SER A 18 -16.61 10.42 -14.50
C SER A 18 -17.20 9.02 -14.75
N LYS A 19 -16.94 8.07 -13.84
CA LYS A 19 -17.51 6.71 -13.87
C LYS A 19 -18.73 6.55 -12.97
N GLY A 20 -19.22 7.64 -12.37
CA GLY A 20 -20.43 7.62 -11.54
C GLY A 20 -20.20 7.26 -10.07
N VAL A 21 -18.96 7.17 -9.63
CA VAL A 21 -18.62 7.08 -8.21
C VAL A 21 -18.94 8.42 -7.53
N LYS A 22 -19.79 8.39 -6.51
CA LYS A 22 -20.23 9.61 -5.82
C LYS A 22 -19.26 10.06 -4.75
N ASP A 23 -18.80 9.12 -3.96
CA ASP A 23 -18.00 9.35 -2.78
C ASP A 23 -16.72 8.53 -2.83
N LEU A 24 -15.65 9.06 -2.25
CA LEU A 24 -14.43 8.31 -1.98
C LEU A 24 -14.59 7.52 -0.68
N ALA A 25 -13.82 6.46 -0.52
CA ALA A 25 -13.80 5.67 0.70
C ALA A 25 -13.20 6.46 1.87
N PHE A 26 -12.18 7.28 1.57
CA PHE A 26 -11.47 8.16 2.51
C PHE A 26 -10.77 9.30 1.76
N ASN A 27 -10.13 10.21 2.49
CA ASN A 27 -9.33 11.27 1.89
C ASN A 27 -8.08 10.68 1.25
N THR A 28 -7.92 10.88 -0.04
CA THR A 28 -6.76 10.39 -0.80
C THR A 28 -5.44 10.84 -0.17
N ILE A 29 -4.50 9.93 -0.05
CA ILE A 29 -3.11 10.22 0.28
C ILE A 29 -2.31 10.25 -1.03
N ALA A 30 -1.67 11.39 -1.31
CA ALA A 30 -0.72 11.54 -2.41
C ALA A 30 0.57 12.13 -1.83
N ALA A 31 1.48 11.26 -1.39
CA ALA A 31 2.63 11.64 -0.57
C ALA A 31 3.95 11.46 -1.31
N ALA A 32 4.64 12.56 -1.65
CA ALA A 32 5.89 12.55 -2.39
C ALA A 32 7.11 12.63 -1.47
N GLY A 33 8.16 11.90 -1.82
CA GLY A 33 9.45 11.92 -1.13
C GLY A 33 9.31 11.65 0.37
N LYS A 34 9.75 12.58 1.21
CA LYS A 34 9.69 12.43 2.67
C LYS A 34 8.25 12.36 3.22
N ASN A 35 7.28 12.98 2.54
CA ASN A 35 5.87 12.93 2.96
C ASN A 35 5.33 11.50 2.97
N ALA A 36 5.83 10.64 2.09
CA ALA A 36 5.48 9.22 2.04
C ALA A 36 5.87 8.43 3.31
N THR A 37 6.65 9.01 4.20
CA THR A 37 6.98 8.40 5.51
C THR A 37 5.98 8.76 6.62
N VAL A 38 4.94 9.54 6.31
CA VAL A 38 3.82 9.88 7.20
C VAL A 38 2.61 9.06 6.78
N LEU A 39 2.10 8.19 7.67
CA LEU A 39 1.08 7.18 7.32
C LEU A 39 -0.19 7.78 6.72
N HIS A 40 -0.73 8.81 7.34
CA HIS A 40 -1.97 9.46 6.91
C HIS A 40 -1.70 10.91 6.48
N TYR A 41 -0.80 11.07 5.51
CA TYR A 41 -0.50 12.38 4.92
C TYR A 41 -1.60 12.78 3.96
N VAL A 42 -2.40 13.78 4.32
CA VAL A 42 -3.55 14.26 3.53
C VAL A 42 -3.44 15.74 3.12
N ASP A 43 -2.32 16.39 3.41
CA ASP A 43 -2.11 17.78 2.99
C ASP A 43 -1.97 17.91 1.48
N ASN A 44 -1.39 16.92 0.83
CA ASN A 44 -1.23 16.75 -0.62
C ASN A 44 -0.79 18.03 -1.35
N ASN A 45 0.09 18.84 -0.73
CA ASN A 45 0.40 20.19 -1.22
C ASN A 45 1.85 20.42 -1.65
N ALA A 46 2.72 19.42 -1.48
CA ALA A 46 4.12 19.52 -1.85
C ALA A 46 4.32 19.43 -3.37
N GLU A 47 5.41 20.01 -3.85
CA GLU A 47 5.85 19.84 -5.22
C GLU A 47 6.66 18.55 -5.36
N MET A 48 6.27 17.72 -6.32
CA MET A 48 6.93 16.47 -6.64
C MET A 48 8.24 16.70 -7.38
N LYS A 49 9.34 16.16 -6.86
CA LYS A 49 10.68 16.35 -7.40
C LYS A 49 11.15 15.13 -8.18
N ASP A 50 12.00 15.38 -9.14
CA ASP A 50 12.69 14.30 -9.86
C ASP A 50 13.56 13.48 -8.89
N GLY A 51 13.50 12.15 -9.03
CA GLY A 51 14.19 11.23 -8.13
C GLY A 51 13.40 10.82 -6.88
N ASP A 52 12.33 11.52 -6.52
CA ASP A 52 11.43 11.12 -5.43
C ASP A 52 10.51 9.96 -5.84
N LEU A 53 9.97 9.27 -4.84
CA LEU A 53 8.82 8.38 -4.97
C LEU A 53 7.55 9.17 -4.66
N ILE A 54 6.43 8.73 -5.23
CA ILE A 54 5.08 9.12 -4.82
C ILE A 54 4.34 7.89 -4.32
N LEU A 55 3.86 7.92 -3.09
CA LEU A 55 2.96 6.93 -2.51
C LEU A 55 1.54 7.44 -2.66
N PHE A 56 0.71 6.64 -3.32
CA PHE A 56 -0.73 6.82 -3.35
C PHE A 56 -1.39 5.82 -2.42
N ASP A 57 -2.36 6.33 -1.65
CA ASP A 57 -3.32 5.53 -0.93
C ASP A 57 -4.70 6.12 -1.22
N LEU A 58 -5.52 5.32 -1.87
CA LEU A 58 -6.75 5.81 -2.48
C LEU A 58 -7.81 4.71 -2.59
N GLY A 59 -9.05 5.09 -2.38
CA GLY A 59 -10.19 4.19 -2.43
C GLY A 59 -11.46 4.87 -2.90
N ALA A 60 -12.21 4.17 -3.73
CA ALA A 60 -13.53 4.58 -4.16
C ALA A 60 -14.60 3.88 -3.33
N GLN A 61 -15.70 4.58 -3.00
CA GLN A 61 -16.90 3.95 -2.46
C GLN A 61 -17.90 3.70 -3.57
N TYR A 62 -18.24 2.44 -3.81
CA TYR A 62 -19.25 2.08 -4.79
C TYR A 62 -20.39 1.29 -4.15
N LYS A 63 -21.62 1.83 -4.25
CA LYS A 63 -22.82 1.25 -3.62
C LYS A 63 -22.63 0.94 -2.13
N TYR A 64 -22.03 1.88 -1.43
CA TYR A 64 -21.67 1.83 0.00
C TYR A 64 -20.56 0.85 0.38
N TYR A 65 -19.94 0.16 -0.57
CA TYR A 65 -18.79 -0.70 -0.30
C TYR A 65 -17.50 0.05 -0.67
N ASN A 66 -16.51 0.00 0.22
CA ASN A 66 -15.23 0.69 0.04
C ASN A 66 -14.20 -0.20 -0.65
N ALA A 67 -13.27 0.44 -1.34
CA ALA A 67 -12.01 -0.13 -1.81
C ALA A 67 -10.86 0.60 -1.13
N ASP A 68 -9.72 -0.05 -0.99
CA ASP A 68 -8.52 0.50 -0.37
C ASP A 68 -7.25 -0.03 -1.05
N ILE A 69 -6.49 0.85 -1.68
CA ILE A 69 -5.31 0.44 -2.47
C ILE A 69 -4.18 1.42 -2.28
N SER A 70 -3.03 0.93 -1.86
CA SER A 70 -1.79 1.71 -1.92
C SER A 70 -0.85 1.22 -3.01
N ARG A 71 -0.25 2.15 -3.73
CA ARG A 71 0.84 1.90 -4.68
C ARG A 71 1.88 3.01 -4.59
N THR A 72 3.13 2.64 -4.82
CA THR A 72 4.25 3.61 -4.82
C THR A 72 4.93 3.60 -6.18
N PHE A 73 5.13 4.78 -6.75
CA PHE A 73 5.70 4.98 -8.09
C PHE A 73 6.91 5.91 -8.06
N PRO A 74 7.91 5.74 -8.95
CA PRO A 74 9.00 6.70 -9.11
C PRO A 74 8.54 7.90 -9.96
N ILE A 75 8.69 9.11 -9.45
CA ILE A 75 8.27 10.34 -10.15
C ILE A 75 9.02 10.52 -11.48
N SER A 76 10.28 10.10 -11.54
CA SER A 76 11.10 10.12 -12.76
C SER A 76 10.73 9.03 -13.79
N GLY A 77 9.85 8.08 -13.42
CA GLY A 77 9.51 6.91 -14.24
C GLY A 77 10.48 5.73 -14.08
N LYS A 78 11.53 5.87 -13.27
CA LYS A 78 12.47 4.79 -12.94
C LYS A 78 12.87 4.86 -11.47
N PHE A 79 12.87 3.72 -10.82
CA PHE A 79 13.40 3.58 -9.47
C PHE A 79 14.92 3.66 -9.46
N THR A 80 15.51 4.30 -8.45
CA THR A 80 16.93 4.15 -8.16
C THR A 80 17.23 2.72 -7.66
N ALA A 81 18.51 2.34 -7.61
CA ALA A 81 18.89 1.02 -7.08
C ALA A 81 18.39 0.82 -5.65
N ARG A 82 18.54 1.82 -4.78
CA ARG A 82 18.07 1.76 -3.38
C ARG A 82 16.55 1.67 -3.28
N GLN A 83 15.83 2.43 -4.07
CA GLN A 83 14.37 2.36 -4.11
C GLN A 83 13.88 0.98 -4.55
N LYS A 84 14.54 0.34 -5.55
CA LYS A 84 14.22 -1.03 -5.99
C LYS A 84 14.44 -2.06 -4.88
N GLU A 85 15.54 -1.94 -4.13
CA GLU A 85 15.81 -2.85 -3.00
C GLU A 85 14.70 -2.79 -1.97
N VAL A 86 14.32 -1.58 -1.53
CA VAL A 86 13.26 -1.38 -0.54
C VAL A 86 11.90 -1.80 -1.11
N TYR A 87 11.59 -1.43 -2.36
CA TYR A 87 10.34 -1.77 -3.02
C TYR A 87 10.13 -3.29 -3.12
N ASN A 88 11.14 -3.99 -3.61
CA ASN A 88 11.09 -5.45 -3.76
C ASN A 88 11.00 -6.17 -2.40
N ALA A 89 11.58 -5.62 -1.35
CA ALA A 89 11.44 -6.17 0.00
C ALA A 89 9.98 -6.05 0.49
N VAL A 90 9.33 -4.90 0.29
CA VAL A 90 7.92 -4.69 0.62
C VAL A 90 7.01 -5.57 -0.25
N LEU A 91 7.26 -5.64 -1.57
CA LEU A 91 6.49 -6.47 -2.49
C LEU A 91 6.54 -7.95 -2.10
N LYS A 92 7.72 -8.46 -1.75
CA LYS A 92 7.87 -9.84 -1.28
C LYS A 92 7.01 -10.11 -0.05
N VAL A 93 6.99 -9.18 0.91
CA VAL A 93 6.14 -9.32 2.11
C VAL A 93 4.66 -9.30 1.74
N ASN A 94 4.23 -8.38 0.85
CA ASN A 94 2.86 -8.33 0.38
C ASN A 94 2.41 -9.68 -0.22
N GLU A 95 3.19 -10.24 -1.14
CA GLU A 95 2.90 -11.53 -1.78
C GLU A 95 2.85 -12.70 -0.78
N GLU A 96 3.83 -12.77 0.13
CA GLU A 96 3.90 -13.82 1.17
C GLU A 96 2.70 -13.77 2.12
N ILE A 97 2.25 -12.56 2.50
CA ILE A 97 1.11 -12.39 3.40
C ILE A 97 -0.20 -12.73 2.66
N ILE A 98 -0.40 -12.26 1.42
CA ILE A 98 -1.57 -12.63 0.61
C ILE A 98 -1.69 -14.15 0.49
N ASN A 99 -0.60 -14.85 0.20
CA ASN A 99 -0.57 -16.31 0.08
C ASN A 99 -0.82 -17.04 1.41
N THR A 100 -0.78 -16.33 2.54
CA THR A 100 -1.03 -16.90 3.86
C THR A 100 -2.51 -16.86 4.23
N ILE A 101 -3.27 -15.91 3.68
CA ILE A 101 -4.67 -15.70 4.04
C ILE A 101 -5.53 -16.86 3.55
N LYS A 102 -6.23 -17.48 4.51
CA LYS A 102 -7.23 -18.55 4.29
C LYS A 102 -8.12 -18.69 5.52
N PRO A 103 -9.27 -19.35 5.43
CA PRO A 103 -10.09 -19.64 6.60
C PRO A 103 -9.30 -20.33 7.72
N GLY A 104 -9.58 -19.94 8.96
CA GLY A 104 -8.97 -20.54 10.16
C GLY A 104 -7.67 -19.88 10.64
N ILE A 105 -7.05 -19.00 9.84
CA ILE A 105 -5.92 -18.17 10.28
C ILE A 105 -6.46 -16.99 11.10
N THR A 106 -5.77 -16.59 12.15
CA THR A 106 -6.11 -15.41 12.95
C THR A 106 -5.35 -14.18 12.45
N THR A 107 -5.92 -13.00 12.70
CA THR A 107 -5.23 -11.73 12.43
C THR A 107 -3.96 -11.57 13.23
N ALA A 108 -3.89 -12.15 14.46
CA ALA A 108 -2.67 -12.16 15.26
C ALA A 108 -1.55 -12.97 14.61
N GLU A 109 -1.86 -14.17 14.07
CA GLU A 109 -0.89 -14.98 13.33
C GLU A 109 -0.40 -14.29 12.07
N LEU A 110 -1.32 -13.65 11.33
CA LEU A 110 -0.99 -12.89 10.12
C LEU A 110 -0.05 -11.73 10.45
N ASN A 111 -0.38 -10.93 11.47
CA ASN A 111 0.47 -9.81 11.93
C ASN A 111 1.83 -10.30 12.45
N ALA A 112 1.88 -11.41 13.18
CA ALA A 112 3.15 -11.96 13.67
C ALA A 112 4.06 -12.36 12.51
N LYS A 113 3.52 -13.02 11.48
CA LYS A 113 4.25 -13.37 10.25
C LYS A 113 4.75 -12.13 9.52
N ALA A 114 3.89 -11.12 9.34
CA ALA A 114 4.26 -9.87 8.68
C ALA A 114 5.39 -9.13 9.41
N ASN A 115 5.28 -9.03 10.74
CA ASN A 115 6.30 -8.40 11.59
C ASN A 115 7.66 -9.11 11.47
N ASP A 116 7.65 -10.44 11.42
CA ASP A 116 8.88 -11.23 11.25
C ASP A 116 9.53 -11.00 9.89
N LEU A 117 8.74 -11.07 8.81
CA LEU A 117 9.20 -10.82 7.43
C LEU A 117 9.72 -9.38 7.25
N LEU A 118 9.02 -8.38 7.77
CA LEU A 118 9.44 -6.98 7.70
C LEU A 118 10.70 -6.72 8.53
N GLY A 119 10.82 -7.38 9.69
CA GLY A 119 12.05 -7.34 10.48
C GLY A 119 13.25 -7.92 9.73
N GLU A 120 13.08 -9.07 9.07
CA GLU A 120 14.10 -9.67 8.21
C GLU A 120 14.44 -8.78 7.01
N ALA A 121 13.43 -8.15 6.39
CA ALA A 121 13.63 -7.18 5.33
C ALA A 121 14.48 -5.99 5.79
N CYS A 122 14.18 -5.41 6.96
CA CYS A 122 14.96 -4.30 7.51
C CYS A 122 16.43 -4.68 7.76
N VAL A 123 16.70 -5.88 8.27
CA VAL A 123 18.07 -6.36 8.45
C VAL A 123 18.77 -6.56 7.11
N SER A 124 18.11 -7.18 6.13
CA SER A 124 18.69 -7.41 4.80
C SER A 124 18.98 -6.13 4.04
N LEU A 125 18.21 -5.08 4.29
CA LEU A 125 18.39 -3.73 3.72
C LEU A 125 19.47 -2.90 4.44
N GLY A 126 20.06 -3.44 5.52
CA GLY A 126 21.04 -2.73 6.34
C GLY A 126 20.47 -1.60 7.19
N LEU A 127 19.15 -1.62 7.42
CA LEU A 127 18.45 -0.63 8.25
C LEU A 127 18.55 -0.93 9.74
N LEU A 128 18.65 -2.21 10.09
CA LEU A 128 18.68 -2.71 11.47
C LEU A 128 19.74 -3.80 11.64
N GLU A 129 20.28 -3.90 12.85
CA GLU A 129 21.13 -5.03 13.27
C GLU A 129 20.27 -6.20 13.82
N ASP A 130 19.18 -5.92 14.54
CA ASP A 130 18.24 -6.91 15.07
C ASP A 130 16.84 -6.66 14.51
N LYS A 131 16.23 -7.73 13.97
CA LYS A 131 14.88 -7.67 13.41
C LYS A 131 13.80 -7.27 14.43
N LYS A 132 14.07 -7.38 15.73
CA LYS A 132 13.14 -6.95 16.79
C LYS A 132 12.85 -5.45 16.77
N ASP A 133 13.76 -4.65 16.23
CA ASP A 133 13.63 -3.19 16.17
C ASP A 133 12.83 -2.71 14.95
N PHE A 134 12.16 -3.62 14.25
CA PHE A 134 11.41 -3.33 13.01
C PHE A 134 10.41 -2.16 13.15
N ARG A 135 9.88 -1.93 14.36
CA ARG A 135 8.95 -0.84 14.66
C ARG A 135 9.52 0.57 14.37
N LYS A 136 10.82 0.68 14.16
CA LYS A 136 11.44 1.92 13.71
C LYS A 136 11.02 2.30 12.29
N TYR A 137 10.73 1.31 11.43
CA TYR A 137 10.43 1.52 10.02
C TYR A 137 9.06 0.97 9.58
N TYR A 138 8.39 0.20 10.44
CA TYR A 138 7.05 -0.31 10.23
C TYR A 138 6.25 -0.30 11.55
N PHE A 139 5.20 0.51 11.64
CA PHE A 139 4.53 0.83 12.92
C PHE A 139 3.00 0.79 12.88
N HIS A 140 2.43 0.04 11.92
CA HIS A 140 0.99 -0.25 11.85
C HIS A 140 0.70 -1.77 11.78
N SER A 141 -0.56 -2.16 11.66
CA SER A 141 -0.97 -3.55 11.39
C SER A 141 -0.76 -3.89 9.92
N ILE A 142 -0.76 -5.20 9.62
CA ILE A 142 -0.62 -5.65 8.22
C ILE A 142 -1.85 -5.37 7.37
N GLY A 143 -2.97 -5.01 8.00
CA GLY A 143 -4.21 -4.70 7.32
C GLY A 143 -5.37 -4.54 8.28
N HIS A 144 -6.55 -4.36 7.72
CA HIS A 144 -7.81 -4.19 8.42
C HIS A 144 -8.99 -4.78 7.63
N SER A 145 -10.13 -4.98 8.30
CA SER A 145 -11.38 -5.35 7.63
C SER A 145 -11.85 -4.20 6.76
N LEU A 146 -12.37 -4.54 5.58
CA LEU A 146 -12.89 -3.60 4.58
C LEU A 146 -14.32 -3.96 4.23
N GLY A 147 -15.19 -2.95 4.16
CA GLY A 147 -16.61 -3.17 3.88
C GLY A 147 -17.39 -1.88 3.68
N LEU A 148 -18.40 -1.65 4.52
CA LEU A 148 -19.22 -0.43 4.49
C LEU A 148 -18.44 0.79 5.01
N ASP A 149 -17.47 0.55 5.88
CA ASP A 149 -16.46 1.52 6.28
C ASP A 149 -15.08 1.05 5.78
N THR A 150 -14.15 1.99 5.54
CA THR A 150 -12.77 1.65 5.14
C THR A 150 -12.09 0.84 6.24
N HIS A 151 -12.14 1.31 7.49
CA HIS A 151 -11.83 0.49 8.66
C HIS A 151 -13.15 -0.08 9.19
N ASP A 152 -13.59 -1.19 8.62
CA ASP A 152 -14.91 -1.73 8.91
C ASP A 152 -15.00 -2.26 10.35
N VAL A 153 -16.24 -2.27 10.88
CA VAL A 153 -16.52 -2.62 12.28
C VAL A 153 -16.13 -4.06 12.56
N ILE A 154 -15.33 -4.26 13.59
CA ILE A 154 -14.95 -5.57 14.12
C ILE A 154 -15.25 -5.63 15.61
N ILE A 155 -15.72 -6.80 16.09
CA ILE A 155 -16.01 -7.03 17.51
C ILE A 155 -14.72 -7.28 18.29
N ASP A 156 -13.82 -8.09 17.72
CA ASP A 156 -12.51 -8.44 18.28
C ASP A 156 -11.42 -8.19 17.24
N ARG A 157 -10.37 -7.49 17.61
CA ARG A 157 -9.21 -7.25 16.74
C ARG A 157 -8.43 -8.50 16.39
N ASN A 158 -8.53 -9.55 17.23
CA ASN A 158 -7.96 -10.86 16.99
C ASN A 158 -9.03 -11.86 16.57
N PHE A 159 -9.62 -11.66 15.42
CA PHE A 159 -10.58 -12.60 14.85
C PHE A 159 -9.90 -13.66 13.96
N THR A 160 -10.63 -14.73 13.72
CA THR A 160 -10.26 -15.77 12.76
C THR A 160 -10.88 -15.46 11.42
N PHE A 161 -10.13 -15.58 10.34
CA PHE A 161 -10.64 -15.36 8.98
C PHE A 161 -11.68 -16.43 8.61
N GLU A 162 -12.82 -15.98 8.08
CA GLU A 162 -13.92 -16.78 7.59
C GLU A 162 -14.23 -16.44 6.12
N PRO A 163 -14.79 -17.38 5.33
CA PRO A 163 -15.21 -17.10 3.96
C PRO A 163 -16.17 -15.92 3.87
N GLY A 164 -15.95 -15.07 2.86
CA GLY A 164 -16.73 -13.85 2.62
C GLY A 164 -16.15 -12.59 3.26
N MET A 165 -15.18 -12.69 4.17
CA MET A 165 -14.47 -11.54 4.70
C MET A 165 -13.58 -10.90 3.64
N VAL A 166 -13.54 -9.54 3.63
CA VAL A 166 -12.58 -8.77 2.85
C VAL A 166 -11.62 -8.09 3.82
N TYR A 167 -10.33 -8.19 3.52
CA TYR A 167 -9.25 -7.68 4.37
C TYR A 167 -8.15 -7.05 3.52
N THR A 168 -7.60 -5.91 3.93
CA THR A 168 -6.47 -5.29 3.26
C THR A 168 -5.17 -5.99 3.61
N VAL A 169 -4.20 -5.99 2.71
CA VAL A 169 -2.82 -6.44 2.97
C VAL A 169 -1.89 -5.33 2.52
N GLU A 170 -1.34 -4.58 3.48
CA GLU A 170 -0.69 -3.28 3.26
C GLU A 170 0.71 -3.17 3.93
N PRO A 171 1.65 -4.10 3.71
CA PRO A 171 2.98 -3.91 4.23
C PRO A 171 3.61 -2.62 3.68
N GLY A 172 4.43 -1.97 4.53
CA GLY A 172 5.16 -0.78 4.14
C GLY A 172 6.49 -0.66 4.88
N LEU A 173 7.41 0.12 4.32
CA LEU A 173 8.63 0.56 4.97
C LEU A 173 8.77 2.07 4.82
N TYR A 174 9.01 2.73 5.95
CA TYR A 174 9.06 4.19 6.05
C TYR A 174 10.42 4.61 6.60
N ILE A 175 11.27 5.19 5.72
CA ILE A 175 12.68 5.51 6.00
C ILE A 175 12.89 7.02 5.85
N PRO A 176 12.57 7.83 6.89
CA PRO A 176 12.62 9.29 6.79
C PRO A 176 13.99 9.86 6.42
N ASP A 177 15.06 9.19 6.84
CA ASP A 177 16.44 9.62 6.57
C ASP A 177 16.84 9.46 5.09
N GLU A 178 16.16 8.53 4.38
CA GLU A 178 16.34 8.31 2.94
C GLU A 178 15.24 8.98 2.10
N SER A 179 14.23 9.59 2.73
CA SER A 179 13.01 10.09 2.07
C SER A 179 12.31 9.02 1.24
N ILE A 180 12.32 7.77 1.72
CA ILE A 180 11.67 6.61 1.11
C ILE A 180 10.51 6.17 1.99
N GLY A 181 9.29 6.26 1.46
CA GLY A 181 8.10 5.62 2.01
C GLY A 181 7.48 4.75 0.93
N ILE A 182 7.32 3.46 1.20
CA ILE A 182 6.74 2.49 0.28
C ILE A 182 5.66 1.72 1.01
N ARG A 183 4.45 1.71 0.46
CA ARG A 183 3.34 0.82 0.83
C ARG A 183 2.79 0.18 -0.44
N ILE A 184 2.53 -1.12 -0.37
CA ILE A 184 1.87 -1.89 -1.43
C ILE A 184 0.70 -2.60 -0.78
N GLU A 185 -0.50 -2.25 -1.20
CA GLU A 185 -1.75 -2.69 -0.60
C GLU A 185 -2.69 -3.30 -1.61
N ASP A 186 -3.27 -4.41 -1.24
CA ASP A 186 -4.25 -5.15 -2.02
C ASP A 186 -5.47 -5.52 -1.16
N ASP A 187 -6.67 -5.52 -1.76
CA ASP A 187 -7.90 -6.01 -1.16
C ASP A 187 -8.05 -7.52 -1.38
N ILE A 188 -8.20 -8.26 -0.30
CA ILE A 188 -8.20 -9.73 -0.32
C ILE A 188 -9.54 -10.27 0.17
N LEU A 189 -10.23 -11.02 -0.69
CA LEU A 189 -11.43 -11.77 -0.36
C LEU A 189 -11.06 -13.17 0.14
N VAL A 190 -11.49 -13.52 1.34
CA VAL A 190 -11.36 -14.88 1.88
C VAL A 190 -12.42 -15.80 1.24
N THR A 191 -11.99 -16.93 0.69
CA THR A 191 -12.86 -17.94 0.06
C THR A 191 -12.97 -19.18 0.95
N GLU A 192 -13.75 -20.18 0.53
CA GLU A 192 -13.93 -21.43 1.30
C GLU A 192 -12.62 -22.20 1.54
N ASP A 193 -11.65 -22.10 0.63
CA ASP A 193 -10.42 -22.87 0.63
C ASP A 193 -9.12 -22.05 0.53
N GLY A 194 -9.23 -20.70 0.50
CA GLY A 194 -8.08 -19.82 0.37
C GLY A 194 -8.46 -18.35 0.32
N SER A 195 -7.89 -17.63 -0.63
CA SER A 195 -8.19 -16.21 -0.85
C SER A 195 -8.10 -15.80 -2.33
N ILE A 196 -8.74 -14.69 -2.68
CA ILE A 196 -8.68 -14.06 -3.99
C ILE A 196 -8.21 -12.62 -3.80
N ASN A 197 -7.15 -12.23 -4.48
CA ASN A 197 -6.74 -10.83 -4.58
C ASN A 197 -7.69 -10.11 -5.57
N LEU A 198 -8.51 -9.19 -5.05
CA LEU A 198 -9.49 -8.42 -5.84
C LEU A 198 -8.80 -7.34 -6.70
N THR A 199 -7.59 -6.95 -6.34
CA THR A 199 -6.80 -5.90 -6.99
C THR A 199 -5.62 -6.44 -7.81
N LYS A 200 -5.62 -7.74 -8.11
CA LYS A 200 -4.55 -8.47 -8.82
C LYS A 200 -4.16 -7.90 -10.17
N ASP A 201 -5.09 -7.21 -10.84
CA ASP A 201 -4.86 -6.62 -12.18
C ASP A 201 -4.17 -5.25 -12.12
N MET A 202 -3.95 -4.72 -10.91
CA MET A 202 -3.18 -3.49 -10.69
C MET A 202 -1.69 -3.79 -10.74
N ILE A 203 -0.96 -3.09 -11.63
CA ILE A 203 0.50 -3.23 -11.72
C ILE A 203 1.16 -3.00 -10.36
N LYS A 204 2.13 -3.87 -10.01
CA LYS A 204 2.85 -3.75 -8.73
C LYS A 204 4.31 -4.23 -8.75
N THR A 205 4.80 -4.83 -9.81
CA THR A 205 6.23 -5.12 -9.91
C THR A 205 7.01 -3.91 -10.41
N VAL A 206 8.29 -3.82 -10.05
CA VAL A 206 9.18 -2.75 -10.53
C VAL A 206 9.19 -2.69 -12.05
N GLU A 207 9.25 -3.85 -12.71
CA GLU A 207 9.31 -3.98 -14.16
C GLU A 207 8.04 -3.49 -14.83
N GLU A 208 6.86 -3.89 -14.32
CA GLU A 208 5.56 -3.43 -14.84
C GLU A 208 5.41 -1.92 -14.70
N ILE A 209 5.80 -1.36 -13.54
CA ILE A 209 5.70 0.07 -13.28
C ILE A 209 6.63 0.86 -14.21
N GLU A 210 7.91 0.48 -14.32
CA GLU A 210 8.88 1.16 -15.18
C GLU A 210 8.47 1.07 -16.66
N ASP A 211 7.97 -0.08 -17.11
CA ASP A 211 7.48 -0.29 -18.47
C ASP A 211 6.23 0.57 -18.74
N PHE A 212 5.23 0.55 -17.84
CA PHE A 212 4.04 1.39 -17.95
C PHE A 212 4.39 2.89 -18.04
N MET A 213 5.24 3.37 -17.15
CA MET A 213 5.64 4.78 -17.12
C MET A 213 6.45 5.17 -18.36
N SER A 214 7.28 4.26 -18.89
CA SER A 214 8.04 4.52 -20.11
C SER A 214 7.15 4.67 -21.35
N ARG A 215 6.09 3.86 -21.45
CA ARG A 215 5.14 3.88 -22.59
C ARG A 215 4.17 5.07 -22.53
N ASN A 216 3.87 5.56 -21.34
CA ASN A 216 2.87 6.61 -21.11
C ASN A 216 3.50 7.97 -20.79
N ARG A 217 4.79 8.15 -21.08
CA ARG A 217 5.48 9.42 -20.84
C ARG A 217 4.90 10.50 -21.77
N ILE A 218 4.28 11.50 -21.16
CA ILE A 218 3.85 12.72 -21.89
C ILE A 218 5.12 13.56 -22.08
N ASN A 219 5.50 13.78 -23.34
CA ASN A 219 6.63 14.66 -23.72
C ASN A 219 6.26 16.11 -23.56
#